data_1f56782a04f715c4c6d27f77efb9c063
#
_entry.id   1f56782a04f715c4c6d27f77efb9c063
#
_cell.length_a   1.000
_cell.length_b   1.000
_cell.length_c   1.000
_cell.angle_alpha   90.00
_cell.angle_beta   90.00
_cell.angle_gamma   90.00
#
_symmetry.space_group_name_H-M   'P 1'
#
loop_
_entity.id
_entity.type
_entity.pdbx_description
1 polymer ?
#
loop_
_entity_poly.entity_id
_entity_poly.type
_entity_poly.pdbx_seq_one_letter_code
_entity_poly.pdbx_strand_id
1 'polypeptide(L)'
;GVKPIIGCEVYVATRSRFDKVNRIDGSNHLVLLCKNETGYKNLIKLVSAGFIEGFYSKPRVDKELLEQHHEGLVCLSACLAGEIPQALLAGDYEKAKAAALYFNDLFGQGNFYLEIQDHGIDAQQQILPLLIRLARETGIPLVATNDAHYLRREDSKMQSILICIQTGKTVQDADKLEFETDEFYLKSTEEMYDLFSIAPDACENTAKIAEMYNFDFEFGVTKLPYFEAPDGMDNQVYFEKLCREGLVRRYGDGVTQEMHDRLEYEIDVIRRMGYTNYYLIVFDFINYAKQQGIPVGPGRGSGAGSLAAYCVGITNIDPIRYNLLFERFLNPE
;
A
#
# COMPACT_ATOMS: atom_id res chain seq x y z
N GLY A 1 5.83 -7.90 22.22
CA GLY A 1 5.30 -7.35 20.98
C GLY A 1 4.84 -8.47 20.05
N VAL A 2 4.14 -8.14 18.99
CA VAL A 2 3.75 -9.07 17.92
C VAL A 2 4.65 -8.82 16.72
N LYS A 3 5.17 -9.88 16.10
CA LYS A 3 5.97 -9.82 14.87
C LYS A 3 5.00 -9.63 13.67
N PRO A 4 4.97 -8.47 12.99
CA PRO A 4 4.15 -8.29 11.81
C PRO A 4 4.79 -8.96 10.61
N ILE A 5 3.99 -9.53 9.71
CA ILE A 5 4.44 -10.04 8.43
C ILE A 5 3.80 -9.17 7.35
N ILE A 6 4.63 -8.41 6.64
CA ILE A 6 4.15 -7.49 5.62
C ILE A 6 3.90 -8.25 4.32
N GLY A 7 2.74 -8.04 3.74
CA GLY A 7 2.36 -8.65 2.47
C GLY A 7 1.23 -7.89 1.78
N CYS A 8 0.88 -8.37 0.61
CA CYS A 8 -0.22 -7.85 -0.17
C CYS A 8 -0.82 -8.96 -1.05
N GLU A 9 -2.14 -9.04 -1.11
CA GLU A 9 -2.82 -9.77 -2.18
C GLU A 9 -2.84 -8.86 -3.41
N VAL A 10 -2.18 -9.29 -4.47
CA VAL A 10 -2.10 -8.57 -5.74
C VAL A 10 -3.02 -9.19 -6.79
N TYR A 11 -3.48 -8.38 -7.71
CA TYR A 11 -4.26 -8.81 -8.87
C TYR A 11 -3.32 -9.01 -10.05
N VAL A 12 -3.12 -10.26 -10.50
CA VAL A 12 -2.27 -10.60 -11.65
C VAL A 12 -3.13 -10.59 -12.90
N ALA A 13 -2.85 -9.71 -13.84
CA ALA A 13 -3.54 -9.63 -15.12
C ALA A 13 -3.45 -10.95 -15.89
N THR A 14 -4.54 -11.39 -16.51
CA THR A 14 -4.58 -12.64 -17.29
C THR A 14 -3.69 -12.60 -18.53
N ARG A 15 -3.39 -11.40 -19.04
CA ARG A 15 -2.45 -11.12 -20.14
C ARG A 15 -1.41 -10.11 -19.68
N SER A 16 -1.37 -8.92 -20.25
CA SER A 16 -0.51 -7.84 -19.81
C SER A 16 -1.28 -6.85 -18.95
N ARG A 17 -0.60 -6.18 -17.99
CA ARG A 17 -1.15 -5.08 -17.20
C ARG A 17 -1.65 -3.90 -18.05
N PHE A 18 -1.14 -3.80 -19.27
CA PHE A 18 -1.55 -2.75 -20.22
C PHE A 18 -2.82 -3.11 -21.02
N ASP A 19 -3.20 -4.38 -21.05
CA ASP A 19 -4.42 -4.82 -21.74
C ASP A 19 -5.67 -4.47 -20.92
N LYS A 20 -6.62 -3.75 -21.53
CA LYS A 20 -7.82 -3.20 -20.84
C LYS A 20 -9.09 -3.42 -21.64
N VAL A 21 -9.28 -4.64 -22.14
CA VAL A 21 -10.44 -5.01 -22.96
C VAL A 21 -11.54 -5.61 -22.06
N ASN A 22 -12.72 -4.99 -22.07
CA ASN A 22 -13.84 -5.42 -21.25
C ASN A 22 -14.24 -6.87 -21.53
N ARG A 23 -14.52 -7.63 -20.47
CA ARG A 23 -14.89 -9.06 -20.46
C ARG A 23 -13.80 -10.02 -20.98
N ILE A 24 -12.64 -9.52 -21.38
CA ILE A 24 -11.49 -10.34 -21.83
C ILE A 24 -10.38 -10.26 -20.78
N ASP A 25 -10.03 -9.06 -20.36
CA ASP A 25 -8.92 -8.82 -19.43
C ASP A 25 -9.42 -8.79 -17.99
N GLY A 26 -9.27 -9.92 -17.34
CA GLY A 26 -9.47 -10.11 -15.91
C GLY A 26 -8.18 -10.06 -15.12
N SER A 27 -8.27 -10.54 -13.87
CA SER A 27 -7.13 -10.75 -13.02
C SER A 27 -7.35 -11.95 -12.11
N ASN A 28 -6.25 -12.58 -11.70
CA ASN A 28 -6.23 -13.62 -10.68
C ASN A 28 -5.58 -13.07 -9.41
N HIS A 29 -5.97 -13.59 -8.27
CA HIS A 29 -5.34 -13.25 -6.99
C HIS A 29 -4.02 -13.98 -6.82
N LEU A 30 -3.06 -13.32 -6.17
CA LEU A 30 -1.78 -13.89 -5.75
C LEU A 30 -1.35 -13.21 -4.46
N VAL A 31 -0.94 -13.98 -3.45
CA VAL A 31 -0.48 -13.42 -2.18
C VAL A 31 1.05 -13.34 -2.18
N LEU A 32 1.58 -12.17 -1.85
CA LEU A 32 3.01 -11.90 -1.75
C LEU A 32 3.34 -11.46 -0.33
N LEU A 33 4.30 -12.13 0.31
CA LEU A 33 4.78 -11.82 1.66
C LEU A 33 6.26 -11.44 1.60
N CYS A 34 6.64 -10.38 2.32
CA CYS A 34 8.03 -9.92 2.36
C CYS A 34 8.86 -10.83 3.28
N LYS A 35 10.03 -11.27 2.84
CA LYS A 35 11.01 -11.96 3.68
C LYS A 35 11.98 -10.98 4.36
N ASN A 36 12.32 -9.92 3.65
CA ASN A 36 13.35 -8.96 4.02
C ASN A 36 13.10 -7.59 3.38
N GLU A 37 14.01 -6.64 3.59
CA GLU A 37 13.91 -5.29 3.04
C GLU A 37 13.87 -5.28 1.49
N THR A 38 14.61 -6.16 0.83
CA THR A 38 14.57 -6.28 -0.64
C THR A 38 13.17 -6.66 -1.12
N GLY A 39 12.55 -7.66 -0.48
CA GLY A 39 11.16 -8.06 -0.78
C GLY A 39 10.17 -6.92 -0.53
N TYR A 40 10.32 -6.17 0.55
CA TYR A 40 9.48 -5.01 0.83
C TYR A 40 9.61 -3.92 -0.25
N LYS A 41 10.84 -3.59 -0.66
CA LYS A 41 11.07 -2.62 -1.76
C LYS A 41 10.51 -3.11 -3.09
N ASN A 42 10.63 -4.39 -3.38
CA ASN A 42 10.06 -5.00 -4.58
C ASN A 42 8.53 -5.01 -4.53
N LEU A 43 7.92 -5.34 -3.39
CA LEU A 43 6.47 -5.28 -3.22
C LEU A 43 5.93 -3.87 -3.45
N ILE A 44 6.61 -2.83 -2.93
CA ILE A 44 6.23 -1.43 -3.18
C ILE A 44 6.24 -1.12 -4.69
N LYS A 45 7.27 -1.56 -5.43
CA LYS A 45 7.34 -1.35 -6.89
C LYS A 45 6.21 -2.04 -7.62
N LEU A 46 5.94 -3.31 -7.28
CA LEU A 46 4.83 -4.08 -7.86
C LEU A 46 3.48 -3.39 -7.63
N VAL A 47 3.18 -3.03 -6.39
CA VAL A 47 1.91 -2.37 -6.05
C VAL A 47 1.81 -1.00 -6.73
N SER A 48 2.88 -0.21 -6.73
CA SER A 48 2.90 1.11 -7.40
C SER A 48 2.66 0.99 -8.90
N ALA A 49 3.35 0.06 -9.59
CA ALA A 49 3.13 -0.18 -11.01
C ALA A 49 1.70 -0.66 -11.29
N GLY A 50 1.13 -1.48 -10.41
CA GLY A 50 -0.27 -1.90 -10.50
C GLY A 50 -1.24 -0.72 -10.53
N PHE A 51 -1.00 0.31 -9.72
CA PHE A 51 -1.82 1.52 -9.71
C PHE A 51 -1.53 2.47 -10.88
N ILE A 52 -0.26 2.66 -11.23
CA ILE A 52 0.15 3.66 -12.23
C ILE A 52 -0.08 3.16 -13.66
N GLU A 53 0.27 1.90 -13.94
CA GLU A 53 0.26 1.32 -15.29
C GLU A 53 -0.92 0.37 -15.48
N GLY A 54 -1.15 -0.51 -14.50
CA GLY A 54 -2.03 -1.67 -14.62
C GLY A 54 -3.47 -1.44 -14.19
N PHE A 55 -3.84 -0.24 -13.77
CA PHE A 55 -5.19 0.00 -13.24
C PHE A 55 -6.26 -0.21 -14.32
N TYR A 56 -7.11 -1.22 -14.09
CA TYR A 56 -8.33 -1.48 -14.85
C TYR A 56 -9.35 -2.16 -13.93
N SER A 57 -10.29 -1.39 -13.39
CA SER A 57 -11.19 -1.74 -12.27
C SER A 57 -10.45 -2.07 -10.97
N LYS A 58 -9.30 -2.70 -11.05
CA LYS A 58 -8.38 -3.07 -9.96
C LYS A 58 -6.94 -2.70 -10.35
N PRO A 59 -6.06 -2.44 -9.38
CA PRO A 59 -4.63 -2.27 -9.65
C PRO A 59 -4.03 -3.65 -9.98
N ARG A 60 -3.57 -3.85 -11.22
CA ARG A 60 -3.08 -5.15 -11.70
C ARG A 60 -1.59 -5.11 -11.98
N VAL A 61 -0.90 -6.11 -11.48
CA VAL A 61 0.45 -6.49 -11.93
C VAL A 61 0.35 -7.54 -13.03
N ASP A 62 1.47 -7.94 -13.62
CA ASP A 62 1.55 -9.07 -14.55
C ASP A 62 2.81 -9.90 -14.30
N LYS A 63 2.96 -11.00 -15.04
CA LYS A 63 4.10 -11.91 -14.91
C LYS A 63 5.43 -11.22 -15.22
N GLU A 64 5.46 -10.28 -16.18
CA GLU A 64 6.65 -9.50 -16.51
C GLU A 64 7.16 -8.68 -15.30
N LEU A 65 6.26 -7.99 -14.58
CA LEU A 65 6.64 -7.27 -13.37
C LEU A 65 7.07 -8.20 -12.22
N LEU A 66 6.41 -9.35 -12.08
CA LEU A 66 6.80 -10.36 -11.11
C LEU A 66 8.20 -10.90 -11.37
N GLU A 67 8.56 -11.18 -12.64
CA GLU A 67 9.89 -11.60 -13.05
C GLU A 67 10.97 -10.58 -12.69
N GLN A 68 10.66 -9.29 -12.78
CA GLN A 68 11.59 -8.20 -12.44
C GLN A 68 11.72 -7.94 -10.94
N HIS A 69 10.71 -8.29 -10.13
CA HIS A 69 10.59 -7.84 -8.73
C HIS A 69 10.18 -8.94 -7.75
N HIS A 70 10.51 -10.22 -8.01
CA HIS A 70 10.16 -11.35 -7.14
C HIS A 70 11.14 -11.56 -5.97
N GLU A 71 12.37 -11.04 -6.07
CA GLU A 71 13.41 -11.28 -5.08
C GLU A 71 12.99 -10.82 -3.68
N GLY A 72 13.26 -11.66 -2.67
CA GLY A 72 12.93 -11.37 -1.27
C GLY A 72 11.46 -11.55 -0.90
N LEU A 73 10.65 -12.13 -1.80
CA LEU A 73 9.23 -12.43 -1.57
C LEU A 73 8.99 -13.93 -1.38
N VAL A 74 7.99 -14.26 -0.57
CA VAL A 74 7.30 -15.54 -0.54
C VAL A 74 5.96 -15.36 -1.24
N CYS A 75 5.58 -16.33 -2.06
CA CYS A 75 4.34 -16.30 -2.84
C CYS A 75 3.40 -17.44 -2.44
N LEU A 76 2.10 -17.15 -2.28
CA LEU A 76 1.05 -18.13 -2.07
C LEU A 76 0.06 -18.07 -3.23
N SER A 77 -0.50 -19.23 -3.62
CA SER A 77 -1.38 -19.37 -4.80
C SER A 77 -2.76 -18.71 -4.65
N ALA A 78 -3.04 -18.09 -3.50
CA ALA A 78 -4.27 -17.41 -3.14
C ALA A 78 -5.54 -18.28 -3.06
N CYS A 79 -6.68 -17.63 -2.96
CA CYS A 79 -8.01 -18.22 -2.81
C CYS A 79 -8.56 -18.80 -4.14
N LEU A 80 -9.87 -19.09 -4.22
CA LEU A 80 -10.54 -19.55 -5.43
C LEU A 80 -10.34 -18.64 -6.66
N ALA A 81 -10.02 -17.36 -6.45
CA ALA A 81 -9.74 -16.42 -7.53
C ALA A 81 -8.29 -16.48 -8.06
N GLY A 82 -7.43 -17.33 -7.50
CA GLY A 82 -6.07 -17.56 -7.97
C GLY A 82 -6.02 -18.29 -9.33
N GLU A 83 -4.92 -18.13 -10.09
CA GLU A 83 -4.74 -18.75 -11.42
C GLU A 83 -4.82 -20.30 -11.33
N ILE A 84 -4.19 -20.90 -10.32
CA ILE A 84 -4.15 -22.35 -10.14
C ILE A 84 -5.53 -22.89 -9.72
N PRO A 85 -6.20 -22.36 -8.67
CA PRO A 85 -7.55 -22.76 -8.33
C PRO A 85 -8.55 -22.62 -9.48
N GLN A 86 -8.49 -21.54 -10.25
CA GLN A 86 -9.36 -21.32 -11.41
C GLN A 86 -9.15 -22.39 -12.50
N ALA A 87 -7.91 -22.76 -12.79
CA ALA A 87 -7.61 -23.82 -13.74
C ALA A 87 -8.15 -25.19 -13.25
N LEU A 88 -8.02 -25.49 -11.96
CA LEU A 88 -8.56 -26.73 -11.37
C LEU A 88 -10.09 -26.77 -11.42
N LEU A 89 -10.78 -25.67 -11.11
CA LEU A 89 -12.24 -25.55 -11.22
C LEU A 89 -12.73 -25.72 -12.67
N ALA A 90 -11.94 -25.24 -13.64
CA ALA A 90 -12.23 -25.45 -15.06
C ALA A 90 -11.94 -26.88 -15.57
N GLY A 91 -11.42 -27.76 -14.70
CA GLY A 91 -11.03 -29.12 -15.06
C GLY A 91 -9.71 -29.24 -15.81
N ASP A 92 -8.94 -28.16 -15.90
CA ASP A 92 -7.65 -28.10 -16.62
C ASP A 92 -6.47 -28.30 -15.64
N TYR A 93 -6.26 -29.55 -15.25
CA TYR A 93 -5.21 -29.93 -14.30
C TYR A 93 -3.80 -29.61 -14.84
N GLU A 94 -3.56 -29.83 -16.13
CA GLU A 94 -2.24 -29.59 -16.72
C GLU A 94 -1.90 -28.10 -16.76
N LYS A 95 -2.87 -27.24 -17.01
CA LYS A 95 -2.72 -25.79 -16.91
C LYS A 95 -2.40 -25.35 -15.47
N ALA A 96 -3.11 -25.92 -14.50
CA ALA A 96 -2.85 -25.65 -13.09
C ALA A 96 -1.43 -26.06 -12.70
N LYS A 97 -0.98 -27.24 -13.16
CA LYS A 97 0.38 -27.75 -12.91
C LYS A 97 1.46 -26.87 -13.58
N ALA A 98 1.23 -26.46 -14.80
CA ALA A 98 2.15 -25.55 -15.51
C ALA A 98 2.27 -24.19 -14.78
N ALA A 99 1.15 -23.62 -14.30
CA ALA A 99 1.17 -22.39 -13.53
C ALA A 99 1.90 -22.57 -12.18
N ALA A 100 1.67 -23.69 -11.48
CA ALA A 100 2.36 -23.98 -10.22
C ALA A 100 3.87 -24.11 -10.39
N LEU A 101 4.31 -24.82 -11.42
CA LEU A 101 5.74 -24.94 -11.73
C LEU A 101 6.36 -23.59 -12.13
N TYR A 102 5.65 -22.78 -12.93
CA TYR A 102 6.11 -21.43 -13.28
C TYR A 102 6.35 -20.56 -12.05
N PHE A 103 5.40 -20.50 -11.11
CA PHE A 103 5.60 -19.70 -9.89
C PHE A 103 6.68 -20.30 -8.98
N ASN A 104 6.77 -21.62 -8.88
CA ASN A 104 7.83 -22.25 -8.10
C ASN A 104 9.23 -21.97 -8.65
N ASP A 105 9.38 -21.97 -9.98
CA ASP A 105 10.64 -21.63 -10.63
C ASP A 105 10.96 -20.15 -10.48
N LEU A 106 9.96 -19.26 -10.61
CA LEU A 106 10.14 -17.82 -10.48
C LEU A 106 10.57 -17.40 -9.08
N PHE A 107 9.85 -17.83 -8.02
CA PHE A 107 10.16 -17.45 -6.65
C PHE A 107 11.27 -18.31 -6.03
N GLY A 108 11.57 -19.44 -6.63
CA GLY A 108 12.54 -20.41 -6.16
C GLY A 108 11.98 -21.39 -5.12
N GLN A 109 12.58 -22.56 -5.06
CA GLN A 109 12.16 -23.65 -4.19
C GLN A 109 12.07 -23.18 -2.72
N GLY A 110 10.95 -23.48 -2.05
CA GLY A 110 10.65 -23.08 -0.68
C GLY A 110 10.16 -21.66 -0.49
N ASN A 111 9.99 -20.87 -1.59
CA ASN A 111 9.40 -19.54 -1.53
C ASN A 111 8.04 -19.45 -2.25
N PHE A 112 7.55 -20.55 -2.81
CA PHE A 112 6.22 -20.67 -3.36
C PHE A 112 5.45 -21.79 -2.68
N TYR A 113 4.18 -21.53 -2.34
CA TYR A 113 3.31 -22.47 -1.65
C TYR A 113 1.96 -22.56 -2.37
N LEU A 114 1.46 -23.80 -2.51
CA LEU A 114 0.08 -24.02 -2.90
C LEU A 114 -0.82 -23.79 -1.68
N GLU A 115 -1.69 -22.82 -1.78
CA GLU A 115 -2.57 -22.41 -0.70
C GLU A 115 -3.83 -23.26 -0.68
N ILE A 116 -4.19 -23.77 0.48
CA ILE A 116 -5.42 -24.52 0.72
C ILE A 116 -6.30 -23.79 1.73
N GLN A 117 -7.59 -23.72 1.40
CA GLN A 117 -8.62 -23.07 2.21
C GLN A 117 -9.85 -23.95 2.27
N ASP A 118 -10.58 -23.94 3.38
CA ASP A 118 -11.87 -24.58 3.53
C ASP A 118 -12.79 -23.73 4.42
N HIS A 119 -13.79 -23.13 3.80
CA HIS A 119 -14.84 -22.36 4.46
C HIS A 119 -16.21 -23.04 4.29
N GLY A 120 -16.23 -24.36 4.01
CA GLY A 120 -17.45 -25.07 3.71
C GLY A 120 -18.06 -24.76 2.35
N ILE A 121 -17.26 -24.18 1.43
CA ILE A 121 -17.70 -23.85 0.06
C ILE A 121 -17.44 -25.04 -0.85
N ASP A 122 -18.45 -25.49 -1.59
CA ASP A 122 -18.35 -26.65 -2.48
C ASP A 122 -17.17 -26.59 -3.45
N ALA A 123 -16.92 -25.43 -4.02
CA ALA A 123 -15.80 -25.23 -4.94
C ALA A 123 -14.42 -25.45 -4.28
N GLN A 124 -14.24 -25.04 -3.02
CA GLN A 124 -13.01 -25.30 -2.26
C GLN A 124 -12.85 -26.80 -1.98
N GLN A 125 -13.92 -27.46 -1.54
CA GLN A 125 -13.91 -28.90 -1.28
C GLN A 125 -13.64 -29.72 -2.55
N GLN A 126 -14.13 -29.28 -3.70
CA GLN A 126 -13.85 -29.91 -5.01
C GLN A 126 -12.37 -29.85 -5.37
N ILE A 127 -11.68 -28.71 -5.16
CA ILE A 127 -10.29 -28.55 -5.58
C ILE A 127 -9.27 -28.97 -4.54
N LEU A 128 -9.64 -29.07 -3.25
CA LEU A 128 -8.71 -29.42 -2.17
C LEU A 128 -7.94 -30.73 -2.44
N PRO A 129 -8.59 -31.87 -2.82
CA PRO A 129 -7.84 -33.09 -3.14
C PRO A 129 -6.94 -32.94 -4.38
N LEU A 130 -7.30 -32.05 -5.32
CA LEU A 130 -6.49 -31.78 -6.52
C LEU A 130 -5.26 -30.95 -6.18
N LEU A 131 -5.37 -29.97 -5.26
CA LEU A 131 -4.23 -29.20 -4.75
C LEU A 131 -3.26 -30.09 -3.97
N ILE A 132 -3.78 -30.99 -3.12
CA ILE A 132 -2.95 -31.98 -2.39
C ILE A 132 -2.23 -32.91 -3.37
N ARG A 133 -2.92 -33.38 -4.42
CA ARG A 133 -2.32 -34.18 -5.48
C ARG A 133 -1.23 -33.40 -6.20
N LEU A 134 -1.50 -32.15 -6.57
CA LEU A 134 -0.56 -31.28 -7.26
C LEU A 134 0.71 -31.05 -6.44
N ALA A 135 0.56 -30.78 -5.13
CA ALA A 135 1.67 -30.65 -4.19
C ALA A 135 2.56 -31.91 -4.17
N ARG A 136 1.93 -33.09 -4.10
CA ARG A 136 2.67 -34.37 -4.09
C ARG A 136 3.41 -34.64 -5.41
N GLU A 137 2.79 -34.32 -6.55
CA GLU A 137 3.40 -34.53 -7.88
C GLU A 137 4.53 -33.57 -8.17
N THR A 138 4.46 -32.33 -7.69
CA THR A 138 5.42 -31.27 -8.00
C THR A 138 6.47 -31.05 -6.89
N GLY A 139 6.24 -31.57 -5.70
CA GLY A 139 7.07 -31.31 -4.53
C GLY A 139 6.89 -29.89 -3.97
N ILE A 140 5.93 -29.10 -4.46
CA ILE A 140 5.63 -27.76 -3.96
C ILE A 140 4.88 -27.90 -2.63
N PRO A 141 5.33 -27.21 -1.55
CA PRO A 141 4.69 -27.32 -0.25
C PRO A 141 3.29 -26.68 -0.25
N LEU A 142 2.41 -27.23 0.60
CA LEU A 142 1.12 -26.65 0.91
C LEU A 142 1.22 -25.62 2.03
N VAL A 143 0.31 -24.66 2.07
CA VAL A 143 0.05 -23.78 3.21
C VAL A 143 -1.45 -23.66 3.45
N ALA A 144 -1.88 -23.86 4.70
CA ALA A 144 -3.28 -23.69 5.09
C ALA A 144 -3.52 -22.25 5.55
N THR A 145 -4.45 -21.56 4.91
CA THR A 145 -4.83 -20.19 5.30
C THR A 145 -6.32 -20.09 5.61
N ASN A 146 -6.68 -19.04 6.33
CA ASN A 146 -8.05 -18.87 6.78
C ASN A 146 -8.81 -17.77 6.02
N ASP A 147 -8.15 -16.96 5.21
CA ASP A 147 -8.77 -15.84 4.49
C ASP A 147 -9.73 -15.04 5.38
N ALA A 148 -9.27 -14.70 6.60
CA ALA A 148 -10.11 -14.14 7.64
C ALA A 148 -10.60 -12.72 7.28
N HIS A 149 -11.91 -12.53 7.24
CA HIS A 149 -12.54 -11.25 6.95
C HIS A 149 -13.16 -10.58 8.20
N TYR A 150 -13.27 -11.33 9.29
CA TYR A 150 -13.74 -10.87 10.59
C TYR A 150 -13.14 -11.71 11.72
N LEU A 151 -13.24 -11.22 12.97
CA LEU A 151 -12.56 -11.86 14.09
C LEU A 151 -13.31 -13.09 14.62
N ARG A 152 -14.62 -13.00 14.78
CA ARG A 152 -15.45 -14.04 15.37
C ARG A 152 -16.55 -14.44 14.41
N ARG A 153 -17.03 -15.68 14.50
CA ARG A 153 -18.11 -16.21 13.66
C ARG A 153 -19.37 -15.34 13.66
N GLU A 154 -19.76 -14.82 14.84
CA GLU A 154 -20.91 -13.92 14.98
C GLU A 154 -20.77 -12.57 14.28
N ASP A 155 -19.53 -12.14 13.96
CA ASP A 155 -19.24 -10.89 13.27
C ASP A 155 -19.59 -10.95 11.77
N SER A 156 -19.95 -12.13 11.24
CA SER A 156 -20.36 -12.32 9.84
C SER A 156 -21.48 -11.36 9.41
N LYS A 157 -22.45 -11.10 10.31
CA LYS A 157 -23.56 -10.18 10.08
C LYS A 157 -23.09 -8.72 9.94
N MET A 158 -22.12 -8.32 10.77
CA MET A 158 -21.53 -6.98 10.70
C MET A 158 -20.74 -6.82 9.41
N GLN A 159 -20.01 -7.85 9.00
CA GLN A 159 -19.28 -7.86 7.73
C GLN A 159 -20.21 -7.70 6.52
N SER A 160 -21.37 -8.37 6.51
CA SER A 160 -22.39 -8.20 5.46
C SER A 160 -22.86 -6.74 5.36
N ILE A 161 -23.06 -6.05 6.49
CA ILE A 161 -23.43 -4.64 6.51
C ILE A 161 -22.28 -3.76 5.96
N LEU A 162 -21.04 -4.03 6.36
CA LEU A 162 -19.87 -3.28 5.86
C LEU A 162 -19.70 -3.43 4.35
N ILE A 163 -19.92 -4.63 3.81
CA ILE A 163 -19.91 -4.88 2.36
C ILE A 163 -21.02 -4.09 1.66
N CYS A 164 -22.23 -4.04 2.22
CA CYS A 164 -23.30 -3.22 1.68
C CYS A 164 -22.93 -1.75 1.62
N ILE A 165 -22.31 -1.18 2.68
CA ILE A 165 -21.83 0.20 2.71
C ILE A 165 -20.78 0.43 1.62
N GLN A 166 -19.78 -0.48 1.51
CA GLN A 166 -18.71 -0.38 0.52
C GLN A 166 -19.22 -0.44 -0.93
N THR A 167 -20.24 -1.26 -1.18
CA THR A 167 -20.77 -1.47 -2.53
C THR A 167 -21.95 -0.56 -2.88
N GLY A 168 -22.35 0.32 -1.96
CA GLY A 168 -23.50 1.21 -2.13
C GLY A 168 -24.86 0.46 -2.18
N LYS A 169 -24.94 -0.67 -1.52
CA LYS A 169 -26.14 -1.51 -1.41
C LYS A 169 -26.76 -1.44 -0.02
N THR A 170 -27.98 -1.93 0.09
CA THR A 170 -28.66 -2.14 1.37
C THR A 170 -28.72 -3.62 1.72
N VAL A 171 -28.99 -3.93 2.97
CA VAL A 171 -29.14 -5.33 3.42
C VAL A 171 -30.37 -6.05 2.82
N GLN A 172 -31.28 -5.29 2.23
CA GLN A 172 -32.51 -5.80 1.60
C GLN A 172 -32.33 -6.06 0.09
N ASP A 173 -31.24 -5.56 -0.52
CA ASP A 173 -31.01 -5.74 -1.95
C ASP A 173 -30.70 -7.21 -2.26
N ALA A 174 -31.42 -7.80 -3.22
CA ALA A 174 -31.27 -9.20 -3.61
C ALA A 174 -29.92 -9.49 -4.29
N ASP A 175 -29.31 -8.45 -4.90
CA ASP A 175 -28.02 -8.52 -5.62
C ASP A 175 -26.84 -8.00 -4.77
N LYS A 176 -27.00 -7.92 -3.45
CA LYS A 176 -25.89 -7.58 -2.55
C LYS A 176 -24.80 -8.66 -2.59
N LEU A 177 -23.56 -8.25 -2.48
CA LEU A 177 -22.44 -9.17 -2.30
C LEU A 177 -22.48 -9.73 -0.86
N GLU A 178 -22.44 -11.05 -0.72
CA GLU A 178 -22.51 -11.74 0.56
C GLU A 178 -21.59 -12.96 0.55
N PHE A 179 -20.97 -13.29 1.68
CA PHE A 179 -20.25 -14.55 1.84
C PHE A 179 -21.24 -15.73 1.89
N GLU A 180 -20.90 -16.85 1.25
CA GLU A 180 -21.74 -18.03 1.23
C GLU A 180 -21.88 -18.70 2.60
N THR A 181 -20.88 -18.54 3.48
CA THR A 181 -20.81 -19.13 4.81
C THR A 181 -20.33 -18.11 5.85
N ASP A 182 -20.43 -18.46 7.13
CA ASP A 182 -19.91 -17.68 8.26
C ASP A 182 -18.52 -18.14 8.72
N GLU A 183 -17.81 -18.91 7.87
CA GLU A 183 -16.54 -19.56 8.19
C GLU A 183 -15.29 -18.66 7.97
N PHE A 184 -15.46 -17.41 7.56
CA PHE A 184 -14.35 -16.48 7.30
C PHE A 184 -13.87 -15.73 8.55
N TYR A 185 -14.06 -16.30 9.74
CA TYR A 185 -13.55 -15.77 11.00
C TYR A 185 -12.12 -16.26 11.28
N LEU A 186 -11.42 -15.58 12.18
CA LEU A 186 -10.07 -15.95 12.61
C LEU A 186 -10.13 -17.20 13.49
N LYS A 187 -9.90 -18.36 12.89
CA LYS A 187 -9.90 -19.65 13.57
C LYS A 187 -8.69 -19.81 14.49
N SER A 188 -8.86 -20.59 15.55
CA SER A 188 -7.77 -21.01 16.43
C SER A 188 -6.82 -21.99 15.74
N THR A 189 -5.65 -22.19 16.32
CA THR A 189 -4.68 -23.19 15.85
C THR A 189 -5.29 -24.59 15.84
N GLU A 190 -6.04 -24.96 16.88
CA GLU A 190 -6.68 -26.25 17.00
C GLU A 190 -7.73 -26.45 15.90
N GLU A 191 -8.59 -25.45 15.67
CA GLU A 191 -9.58 -25.48 14.60
C GLU A 191 -8.94 -25.65 13.22
N MET A 192 -7.81 -24.97 12.96
CA MET A 192 -7.09 -25.12 11.69
C MET A 192 -6.48 -26.51 11.52
N TYR A 193 -5.88 -27.10 12.56
CA TYR A 193 -5.36 -28.48 12.50
C TYR A 193 -6.48 -29.54 12.35
N ASP A 194 -7.62 -29.33 12.97
CA ASP A 194 -8.78 -30.23 12.80
C ASP A 194 -9.29 -30.14 11.35
N LEU A 195 -9.44 -28.94 10.82
CA LEU A 195 -9.93 -28.67 9.46
C LEU A 195 -9.02 -29.28 8.39
N PHE A 196 -7.70 -29.15 8.56
CA PHE A 196 -6.70 -29.64 7.63
C PHE A 196 -5.97 -30.90 8.11
N SER A 197 -6.66 -31.77 8.88
CA SER A 197 -6.08 -33.01 9.41
C SER A 197 -5.53 -33.95 8.33
N ILE A 198 -6.02 -33.83 7.08
CA ILE A 198 -5.52 -34.57 5.91
C ILE A 198 -4.13 -34.07 5.41
N ALA A 199 -3.74 -32.84 5.78
CA ALA A 199 -2.48 -32.18 5.37
C ALA A 199 -1.93 -31.28 6.50
N PRO A 200 -1.57 -31.87 7.68
CA PRO A 200 -1.17 -31.09 8.86
C PRO A 200 0.10 -30.27 8.65
N ASP A 201 0.98 -30.70 7.75
CA ASP A 201 2.17 -29.97 7.31
C ASP A 201 1.84 -28.61 6.67
N ALA A 202 0.65 -28.46 6.09
CA ALA A 202 0.19 -27.16 5.57
C ALA A 202 -0.02 -26.13 6.69
N CYS A 203 -0.47 -26.54 7.87
CA CYS A 203 -0.56 -25.68 9.04
C CYS A 203 0.84 -25.37 9.62
N GLU A 204 1.74 -26.34 9.69
CA GLU A 204 3.12 -26.13 10.14
C GLU A 204 3.88 -25.15 9.25
N ASN A 205 3.61 -25.15 7.95
CA ASN A 205 4.26 -24.27 6.99
C ASN A 205 3.91 -22.79 7.22
N THR A 206 2.81 -22.45 7.89
CA THR A 206 2.49 -21.07 8.29
C THR A 206 3.55 -20.52 9.25
N ALA A 207 3.97 -21.32 10.23
CA ALA A 207 5.01 -20.97 11.18
C ALA A 207 6.38 -20.83 10.47
N LYS A 208 6.72 -21.75 9.56
CA LYS A 208 7.96 -21.68 8.77
C LYS A 208 8.01 -20.40 7.92
N ILE A 209 6.90 -20.03 7.29
CA ILE A 209 6.81 -18.77 6.53
C ILE A 209 7.02 -17.56 7.46
N ALA A 210 6.39 -17.58 8.65
CA ALA A 210 6.57 -16.53 9.64
C ALA A 210 8.02 -16.40 10.13
N GLU A 211 8.75 -17.52 10.22
CA GLU A 211 10.19 -17.55 10.58
C GLU A 211 11.08 -16.97 9.48
N MET A 212 10.69 -17.09 8.20
CA MET A 212 11.44 -16.50 7.07
C MET A 212 11.45 -14.97 7.10
N TYR A 213 10.48 -14.35 7.76
CA TYR A 213 10.38 -12.90 7.83
C TYR A 213 11.50 -12.33 8.73
N ASN A 214 12.34 -11.50 8.13
CA ASN A 214 13.41 -10.79 8.81
C ASN A 214 13.53 -9.36 8.26
N PHE A 215 12.57 -8.52 8.67
CA PHE A 215 12.51 -7.13 8.25
C PHE A 215 11.89 -6.28 9.36
N ASP A 216 12.56 -5.20 9.71
CA ASP A 216 12.08 -4.18 10.64
C ASP A 216 12.07 -2.81 9.97
N PHE A 217 11.09 -1.99 10.29
CA PHE A 217 11.04 -0.61 9.85
C PHE A 217 12.02 0.24 10.64
N GLU A 218 12.78 1.08 9.93
CA GLU A 218 13.62 2.09 10.54
C GLU A 218 12.75 3.27 10.99
N PHE A 219 12.45 3.34 12.30
CA PHE A 219 11.69 4.42 12.89
C PHE A 219 12.58 5.61 13.25
N GLY A 220 11.99 6.83 13.30
CA GLY A 220 12.69 8.04 13.71
C GLY A 220 13.57 8.66 12.62
N VAL A 221 13.65 8.07 11.44
CA VAL A 221 14.32 8.65 10.27
C VAL A 221 13.30 9.28 9.34
N THR A 222 13.34 10.59 9.25
CA THR A 222 12.46 11.35 8.34
C THR A 222 12.96 11.20 6.91
N LYS A 223 12.17 10.54 6.06
CA LYS A 223 12.48 10.33 4.63
C LYS A 223 11.70 11.34 3.80
N LEU A 224 12.10 12.60 3.84
CA LEU A 224 11.54 13.62 2.97
C LEU A 224 12.18 13.54 1.57
N PRO A 225 11.41 13.79 0.49
CA PRO A 225 11.98 13.97 -0.83
C PRO A 225 12.99 15.13 -0.83
N TYR A 226 14.01 15.02 -1.67
CA TYR A 226 14.96 16.11 -1.87
C TYR A 226 14.42 17.08 -2.94
N PHE A 227 14.50 18.36 -2.66
CA PHE A 227 14.21 19.41 -3.63
C PHE A 227 15.51 19.81 -4.35
N GLU A 228 15.45 20.02 -5.65
CA GLU A 228 16.58 20.55 -6.43
C GLU A 228 16.33 22.04 -6.72
N ALA A 229 17.06 22.91 -6.02
CA ALA A 229 16.96 24.34 -6.26
C ALA A 229 17.51 24.70 -7.65
N PRO A 230 16.99 25.76 -8.29
CA PRO A 230 17.47 26.23 -9.59
C PRO A 230 18.98 26.54 -9.56
N ASP A 231 19.64 26.33 -10.68
CA ASP A 231 21.06 26.63 -10.91
C ASP A 231 22.05 25.95 -9.95
N GLY A 232 21.61 24.82 -9.33
CA GLY A 232 22.42 24.08 -8.37
C GLY A 232 22.67 24.83 -7.06
N MET A 233 21.84 25.81 -6.74
CA MET A 233 21.92 26.56 -5.49
C MET A 233 21.65 25.64 -4.29
N ASP A 234 22.29 25.91 -3.16
CA ASP A 234 21.94 25.27 -1.91
C ASP A 234 20.48 25.56 -1.53
N ASN A 235 19.73 24.52 -1.13
CA ASN A 235 18.31 24.63 -0.84
C ASN A 235 17.98 25.58 0.32
N GLN A 236 18.84 25.65 1.34
CA GLN A 236 18.66 26.59 2.43
C GLN A 236 18.83 28.03 1.97
N VAL A 237 19.88 28.29 1.19
CA VAL A 237 20.15 29.63 0.61
C VAL A 237 19.00 30.05 -0.31
N TYR A 238 18.49 29.13 -1.13
CA TYR A 238 17.36 29.41 -2.02
C TYR A 238 16.10 29.73 -1.23
N PHE A 239 15.79 28.94 -0.19
CA PHE A 239 14.63 29.19 0.68
C PHE A 239 14.70 30.54 1.38
N GLU A 240 15.85 30.88 1.98
CA GLU A 240 16.07 32.18 2.62
C GLU A 240 15.86 33.34 1.65
N LYS A 241 16.40 33.22 0.43
CA LYS A 241 16.21 34.21 -0.63
C LYS A 241 14.71 34.38 -0.94
N LEU A 242 13.99 33.29 -1.18
CA LEU A 242 12.55 33.34 -1.45
C LEU A 242 11.76 34.00 -0.30
N CYS A 243 12.11 33.71 0.94
CA CYS A 243 11.49 34.29 2.12
C CYS A 243 11.70 35.80 2.20
N ARG A 244 12.96 36.26 2.07
CA ARG A 244 13.31 37.71 2.16
C ARG A 244 12.72 38.50 1.01
N GLU A 245 12.81 38.00 -0.23
CA GLU A 245 12.16 38.63 -1.39
C GLU A 245 10.62 38.63 -1.23
N GLY A 246 10.09 37.55 -0.67
CA GLY A 246 8.67 37.42 -0.38
C GLY A 246 8.17 38.40 0.68
N LEU A 247 8.95 38.70 1.71
CA LEU A 247 8.63 39.70 2.72
C LEU A 247 8.40 41.06 2.09
N VAL A 248 9.39 41.52 1.27
CA VAL A 248 9.29 42.77 0.55
C VAL A 248 8.11 42.77 -0.44
N ARG A 249 7.90 41.69 -1.16
CA ARG A 249 6.79 41.56 -2.11
C ARG A 249 5.42 41.66 -1.43
N ARG A 250 5.28 41.13 -0.19
CA ARG A 250 4.03 41.10 0.56
C ARG A 250 3.70 42.42 1.26
N TYR A 251 4.70 43.10 1.81
CA TYR A 251 4.49 44.28 2.66
C TYR A 251 5.05 45.61 2.08
N GLY A 252 5.90 45.56 1.03
CA GLY A 252 6.46 46.76 0.43
C GLY A 252 7.21 47.64 1.43
N ASP A 253 6.89 48.91 1.44
CA ASP A 253 7.48 49.90 2.39
C ASP A 253 6.98 49.73 3.83
N GLY A 254 6.01 48.85 4.06
CA GLY A 254 5.45 48.54 5.40
C GLY A 254 6.21 47.47 6.19
N VAL A 255 7.36 46.99 5.67
CA VAL A 255 8.21 46.02 6.40
C VAL A 255 8.80 46.65 7.63
N THR A 256 8.58 46.02 8.81
CA THR A 256 9.12 46.47 10.10
C THR A 256 10.29 45.60 10.55
N GLN A 257 11.10 46.10 11.50
CA GLN A 257 12.15 45.28 12.12
C GLN A 257 11.59 44.03 12.82
N GLU A 258 10.45 44.13 13.46
CA GLU A 258 9.77 43.01 14.10
C GLU A 258 9.41 41.89 13.10
N MET A 259 8.95 42.23 11.89
CA MET A 259 8.70 41.28 10.84
C MET A 259 9.96 40.58 10.36
N HIS A 260 11.07 41.33 10.22
CA HIS A 260 12.36 40.75 9.92
C HIS A 260 12.84 39.78 10.98
N ASP A 261 12.79 40.17 12.25
CA ASP A 261 13.22 39.32 13.36
C ASP A 261 12.40 38.03 13.43
N ARG A 262 11.09 38.14 13.26
CA ARG A 262 10.21 36.98 13.20
C ARG A 262 10.51 36.07 12.02
N LEU A 263 10.72 36.62 10.82
CA LEU A 263 11.03 35.82 9.63
C LEU A 263 12.35 35.05 9.81
N GLU A 264 13.40 35.72 10.29
CA GLU A 264 14.69 35.07 10.54
C GLU A 264 14.58 33.97 11.63
N TYR A 265 13.79 34.20 12.68
CA TYR A 265 13.49 33.20 13.67
C TYR A 265 12.79 31.96 13.06
N GLU A 266 11.73 32.15 12.25
CA GLU A 266 11.03 31.07 11.58
C GLU A 266 11.97 30.30 10.62
N ILE A 267 12.79 30.98 9.83
CA ILE A 267 13.79 30.38 8.93
C ILE A 267 14.77 29.51 9.72
N ASP A 268 15.28 29.99 10.86
CA ASP A 268 16.21 29.23 11.69
C ASP A 268 15.55 27.97 12.30
N VAL A 269 14.31 28.07 12.78
CA VAL A 269 13.56 26.92 13.29
C VAL A 269 13.32 25.88 12.18
N ILE A 270 12.86 26.31 11.00
CA ILE A 270 12.61 25.44 9.84
C ILE A 270 13.90 24.71 9.45
N ARG A 271 15.03 25.42 9.42
CA ARG A 271 16.36 24.85 9.14
C ARG A 271 16.77 23.81 10.18
N ARG A 272 16.72 24.14 11.48
CA ARG A 272 17.13 23.25 12.58
C ARG A 272 16.28 21.98 12.63
N MET A 273 15.00 22.08 12.30
CA MET A 273 14.09 20.93 12.26
C MET A 273 14.16 20.15 10.96
N GLY A 274 14.97 20.57 9.96
CA GLY A 274 15.17 19.86 8.69
C GLY A 274 14.01 19.98 7.71
N TYR A 275 13.13 20.98 7.83
CA TYR A 275 11.94 21.11 6.98
C TYR A 275 12.12 22.03 5.77
N THR A 276 13.34 22.52 5.47
CA THR A 276 13.62 23.39 4.31
C THR A 276 13.13 22.76 3.00
N ASN A 277 13.50 21.49 2.73
CA ASN A 277 13.03 20.76 1.53
C ASN A 277 11.50 20.64 1.49
N TYR A 278 10.87 20.40 2.61
CA TYR A 278 9.40 20.33 2.69
C TYR A 278 8.75 21.65 2.26
N TYR A 279 9.23 22.78 2.78
CA TYR A 279 8.72 24.09 2.38
C TYR A 279 8.92 24.35 0.89
N LEU A 280 10.09 24.01 0.34
CA LEU A 280 10.41 24.21 -1.07
C LEU A 280 9.53 23.34 -1.99
N ILE A 281 9.29 22.08 -1.62
CA ILE A 281 8.40 21.18 -2.37
C ILE A 281 6.96 21.72 -2.36
N VAL A 282 6.46 22.15 -1.18
CA VAL A 282 5.11 22.72 -1.07
C VAL A 282 4.99 24.03 -1.86
N PHE A 283 6.00 24.88 -1.79
CA PHE A 283 6.09 26.09 -2.60
C PHE A 283 6.01 25.76 -4.10
N ASP A 284 6.79 24.79 -4.56
CA ASP A 284 6.90 24.45 -5.98
C ASP A 284 5.56 24.03 -6.57
N PHE A 285 4.89 23.05 -5.99
CA PHE A 285 3.61 22.60 -6.55
C PHE A 285 2.47 23.63 -6.40
N ILE A 286 2.47 24.46 -5.34
CA ILE A 286 1.50 25.55 -5.19
C ILE A 286 1.77 26.65 -6.22
N ASN A 287 3.05 27.01 -6.41
CA ASN A 287 3.44 28.00 -7.39
C ASN A 287 3.13 27.54 -8.82
N TYR A 288 3.41 26.27 -9.14
CA TYR A 288 3.02 25.68 -10.41
C TYR A 288 1.51 25.78 -10.66
N ALA A 289 0.69 25.38 -9.67
CA ALA A 289 -0.77 25.49 -9.80
C ALA A 289 -1.23 26.93 -10.07
N LYS A 290 -0.67 27.91 -9.34
CA LYS A 290 -0.99 29.34 -9.55
C LYS A 290 -0.57 29.83 -10.94
N GLN A 291 0.59 29.42 -11.44
CA GLN A 291 1.07 29.77 -12.79
C GLN A 291 0.20 29.17 -13.90
N GLN A 292 -0.38 28.00 -13.66
CA GLN A 292 -1.34 27.35 -14.59
C GLN A 292 -2.76 27.87 -14.46
N GLY A 293 -3.01 28.89 -13.62
CA GLY A 293 -4.34 29.44 -13.39
C GLY A 293 -5.27 28.50 -12.61
N ILE A 294 -4.73 27.48 -11.95
CA ILE A 294 -5.49 26.55 -11.11
C ILE A 294 -5.76 27.23 -9.76
N PRO A 295 -7.03 27.34 -9.32
CA PRO A 295 -7.36 27.94 -8.05
C PRO A 295 -6.72 27.20 -6.86
N VAL A 296 -6.03 27.96 -5.99
CA VAL A 296 -5.44 27.44 -4.77
C VAL A 296 -6.04 28.16 -3.58
N GLY A 297 -6.51 27.40 -2.59
CA GLY A 297 -7.05 27.96 -1.35
C GLY A 297 -6.02 28.80 -0.57
N PRO A 298 -6.48 29.74 0.29
CA PRO A 298 -5.59 30.68 0.98
C PRO A 298 -4.70 30.03 2.05
N GLY A 299 -4.92 28.77 2.37
CA GLY A 299 -4.25 28.01 3.42
C GLY A 299 -5.23 27.36 4.37
N ARG A 300 -4.78 26.37 5.16
CA ARG A 300 -5.57 25.66 6.14
C ARG A 300 -4.75 25.30 7.38
N GLY A 301 -5.44 25.08 8.51
CA GLY A 301 -4.82 24.60 9.74
C GLY A 301 -3.77 25.56 10.31
N SER A 302 -2.83 25.03 11.05
CA SER A 302 -1.78 25.81 11.74
C SER A 302 -0.72 26.41 10.81
N GLY A 303 -0.57 25.89 9.57
CA GLY A 303 0.38 26.43 8.58
C GLY A 303 0.15 27.91 8.22
N ALA A 304 -1.08 28.42 8.42
CA ALA A 304 -1.39 29.84 8.29
C ALA A 304 -0.63 30.73 9.30
N GLY A 305 -0.10 30.13 10.39
CA GLY A 305 0.70 30.85 11.39
C GLY A 305 2.15 31.16 10.94
N SER A 306 2.64 30.58 9.84
CA SER A 306 3.99 30.77 9.37
C SER A 306 4.11 32.00 8.46
N LEU A 307 4.93 32.97 8.87
CA LEU A 307 5.32 34.14 8.05
C LEU A 307 6.17 33.69 6.87
N ALA A 308 7.07 32.74 7.05
CA ALA A 308 7.87 32.18 5.97
C ALA A 308 6.96 31.56 4.89
N ALA A 309 5.95 30.76 5.26
CA ALA A 309 4.97 30.19 4.32
C ALA A 309 4.17 31.27 3.58
N TYR A 310 3.82 32.36 4.25
CA TYR A 310 3.14 33.50 3.64
C TYR A 310 4.06 34.24 2.64
N CYS A 311 5.32 34.47 3.02
CA CYS A 311 6.30 35.13 2.16
C CYS A 311 6.59 34.33 0.88
N VAL A 312 6.78 33.03 0.97
CA VAL A 312 7.05 32.20 -0.23
C VAL A 312 5.77 31.91 -1.04
N GLY A 313 4.61 32.25 -0.53
CA GLY A 313 3.33 32.11 -1.26
C GLY A 313 2.64 30.77 -1.08
N ILE A 314 3.04 29.96 -0.12
CA ILE A 314 2.33 28.74 0.28
C ILE A 314 0.94 29.08 0.84
N THR A 315 0.87 30.14 1.67
CA THR A 315 -0.38 30.65 2.21
C THR A 315 -0.67 32.08 1.74
N ASN A 316 -1.95 32.48 1.78
CA ASN A 316 -2.41 33.83 1.51
C ASN A 316 -3.11 34.46 2.72
N ILE A 317 -2.94 33.86 3.91
CA ILE A 317 -3.41 34.40 5.18
C ILE A 317 -2.20 35.08 5.85
N ASP A 318 -2.34 36.36 6.13
CA ASP A 318 -1.30 37.18 6.75
C ASP A 318 -1.20 36.87 8.26
N PRO A 319 -0.16 36.20 8.75
CA PRO A 319 -0.05 35.83 10.16
C PRO A 319 0.20 37.01 11.07
N ILE A 320 0.76 38.12 10.57
CA ILE A 320 0.97 39.34 11.36
C ILE A 320 -0.37 40.05 11.59
N ARG A 321 -1.12 40.26 10.53
CA ARG A 321 -2.46 40.92 10.60
C ARG A 321 -3.41 40.22 11.56
N TYR A 322 -3.39 38.89 11.60
CA TYR A 322 -4.30 38.09 12.39
C TYR A 322 -3.66 37.57 13.70
N ASN A 323 -2.47 38.03 14.03
CA ASN A 323 -1.73 37.64 15.24
C ASN A 323 -1.66 36.11 15.44
N LEU A 324 -1.30 35.39 14.37
CA LEU A 324 -1.20 33.92 14.38
C LEU A 324 0.19 33.49 14.87
N LEU A 325 0.22 32.44 15.69
CA LEU A 325 1.44 31.92 16.30
C LEU A 325 2.08 30.83 15.39
N PHE A 326 3.36 30.99 15.09
CA PHE A 326 4.17 30.03 14.35
C PHE A 326 4.37 28.71 15.10
N GLU A 327 4.51 28.78 16.41
CA GLU A 327 4.74 27.63 17.29
C GLU A 327 3.57 26.64 17.32
N ARG A 328 2.39 27.03 16.87
CA ARG A 328 1.27 26.11 16.65
C ARG A 328 1.47 25.24 15.41
N PHE A 329 2.36 25.64 14.50
CA PHE A 329 2.70 24.89 13.29
C PHE A 329 4.00 24.11 13.46
N LEU A 330 5.06 24.75 13.92
CA LEU A 330 6.34 24.13 14.22
C LEU A 330 6.80 24.56 15.62
N ASN A 331 6.88 23.58 16.53
CA ASN A 331 7.41 23.78 17.87
C ASN A 331 8.75 23.04 17.99
N PRO A 332 9.86 23.72 18.26
CA PRO A 332 11.18 23.12 18.44
C PRO A 332 11.36 22.40 19.79
N GLU A 333 10.40 22.50 20.74
CA GLU A 333 10.43 21.84 22.05
C GLU A 333 9.91 20.41 22.03
#